data_7007cb2a162f1265323c0fad4ae8d772
#
_entry.id   7007cb2a162f1265323c0fad4ae8d772
#
_cell.length_a   1.000
_cell.length_b   1.000
_cell.length_c   1.000
_cell.angle_alpha   90.00
_cell.angle_beta   90.00
_cell.angle_gamma   90.00
#
_symmetry.space_group_name_H-M   'P 1'
#
loop_
_entity.id
_entity.type
_entity.pdbx_description
1 polymer ?
#
loop_
_entity_poly.entity_id
_entity_poly.type
_entity_poly.pdbx_seq_one_letter_code
_entity_poly.pdbx_strand_id
1 'polypeptide(L)'
;MFTASDFKEEIEKRATAYLSRDKSGIRKAVLEILLKLQSVTVQQVYLFLVQKFNVTLKSVASMLGIIAAKLGILSVRREHDGDLGIYELKPQYVALVTRLVATN
;
A
#
# COMPACT_ATOMS: atom_id res chain seq x y z
N MET A 1 16.69 22.46 1.88
CA MET A 1 17.13 21.04 1.89
C MET A 1 16.19 20.21 2.76
N PHE A 2 15.77 19.06 2.25
CA PHE A 2 14.89 18.19 3.02
C PHE A 2 15.69 17.35 4.01
N THR A 3 15.20 17.26 5.25
CA THR A 3 15.72 16.35 6.25
C THR A 3 14.94 15.04 6.19
N ALA A 4 15.39 14.03 6.94
CA ALA A 4 14.65 12.77 7.07
C ALA A 4 13.26 12.99 7.66
N SER A 5 13.12 13.94 8.60
CA SER A 5 11.83 14.31 9.19
C SER A 5 10.89 14.92 8.15
N ASP A 6 11.41 15.76 7.26
CA ASP A 6 10.61 16.39 6.21
C ASP A 6 10.05 15.35 5.24
N PHE A 7 10.85 14.36 4.86
CA PHE A 7 10.39 13.27 4.01
C PHE A 7 9.31 12.45 4.70
N LYS A 8 9.48 12.16 5.98
CA LYS A 8 8.51 11.40 6.75
C LYS A 8 7.19 12.13 6.87
N GLU A 9 7.21 13.43 7.11
CA GLU A 9 6.02 14.26 7.17
C GLU A 9 5.29 14.31 5.83
N GLU A 10 6.03 14.41 4.74
CA GLU A 10 5.44 14.42 3.40
C GLU A 10 4.75 13.11 3.09
N ILE A 11 5.37 11.99 3.43
CA ILE A 11 4.80 10.66 3.22
C ILE A 11 3.56 10.48 4.08
N GLU A 12 3.60 10.94 5.33
CA GLU A 12 2.43 10.90 6.22
C GLU A 12 1.26 11.69 5.64
N LYS A 13 1.51 12.87 5.10
CA LYS A 13 0.49 13.69 4.45
C LYS A 13 -0.15 12.97 3.28
N ARG A 14 0.68 12.37 2.42
CA ARG A 14 0.19 11.65 1.24
C ARG A 14 -0.65 10.44 1.63
N ALA A 15 -0.18 9.68 2.61
CA ALA A 15 -0.90 8.49 3.08
C ALA A 15 -2.21 8.86 3.77
N THR A 16 -2.21 9.92 4.56
CA THR A 16 -3.42 10.44 5.22
C THR A 16 -4.44 10.87 4.17
N ALA A 17 -4.01 11.63 3.16
CA ALA A 17 -4.88 12.07 2.08
C ALA A 17 -5.44 10.88 1.28
N TYR A 18 -4.61 9.88 1.03
CA TYR A 18 -5.01 8.68 0.33
C TYR A 18 -6.15 7.97 1.07
N LEU A 19 -5.99 7.78 2.38
CA LEU A 19 -7.00 7.12 3.21
C LEU A 19 -8.26 7.98 3.38
N SER A 20 -8.13 9.30 3.43
CA SER A 20 -9.29 10.17 3.59
C SER A 20 -10.24 10.11 2.39
N ARG A 21 -9.76 9.65 1.24
CA ARG A 21 -10.57 9.48 0.04
C ARG A 21 -11.13 8.08 -0.12
N ASP A 22 -10.95 7.25 0.87
CA ASP A 22 -11.41 5.87 0.85
C ASP A 22 -12.91 5.82 1.16
N LYS A 23 -13.71 5.52 0.14
CA LYS A 23 -15.18 5.51 0.28
C LYS A 23 -15.73 4.15 0.70
N SER A 24 -15.08 3.08 0.27
CA SER A 24 -15.57 1.71 0.49
C SER A 24 -14.83 0.97 1.60
N GLY A 25 -13.70 1.52 2.06
CA GLY A 25 -12.81 0.84 2.98
C GLY A 25 -11.76 -0.02 2.29
N ILE A 26 -11.75 -0.04 0.95
CA ILE A 26 -10.84 -0.88 0.19
C ILE A 26 -9.37 -0.43 0.35
N ARG A 27 -9.13 0.87 0.39
CA ARG A 27 -7.77 1.39 0.56
C ARG A 27 -7.20 1.01 1.91
N LYS A 28 -8.02 1.15 2.95
CA LYS A 28 -7.65 0.71 4.30
C LYS A 28 -7.36 -0.79 4.32
N ALA A 29 -8.21 -1.58 3.67
CA ALA A 29 -8.04 -3.04 3.61
C ALA A 29 -6.71 -3.41 2.95
N VAL A 30 -6.33 -2.74 1.86
CA VAL A 30 -5.06 -2.99 1.19
C VAL A 30 -3.88 -2.71 2.13
N LEU A 31 -3.92 -1.58 2.84
CA LEU A 31 -2.85 -1.23 3.78
C LEU A 31 -2.78 -2.22 4.95
N GLU A 32 -3.93 -2.70 5.43
CA GLU A 32 -3.96 -3.71 6.47
C GLU A 32 -3.34 -5.04 6.01
N ILE A 33 -3.59 -5.44 4.77
CA ILE A 33 -2.99 -6.64 4.18
C ILE A 33 -1.47 -6.48 4.11
N LEU A 34 -1.00 -5.30 3.66
CA LEU A 34 0.44 -5.01 3.59
C LEU A 34 1.10 -5.07 4.97
N LEU A 35 0.42 -4.58 6.01
CA LEU A 35 0.93 -4.67 7.37
C LEU A 35 1.03 -6.11 7.84
N LYS A 36 0.02 -6.91 7.54
CA LYS A 36 -0.07 -8.29 8.00
C LYS A 36 0.95 -9.18 7.31
N LEU A 37 1.10 -9.06 5.99
CA LEU A 37 1.95 -9.93 5.20
C LEU A 37 3.33 -9.34 4.94
N GLN A 38 3.46 -8.03 4.97
CA GLN A 38 4.67 -7.25 4.70
C GLN A 38 5.15 -7.34 3.25
N SER A 39 5.12 -8.52 2.66
CA SER A 39 5.54 -8.75 1.28
C SER A 39 4.41 -9.47 0.56
N VAL A 40 3.93 -8.90 -0.54
CA VAL A 40 2.74 -9.41 -1.25
C VAL A 40 2.90 -9.35 -2.77
N THR A 41 2.19 -10.25 -3.43
CA THR A 41 1.95 -10.16 -4.87
C THR A 41 0.55 -9.60 -5.11
N VAL A 42 0.31 -9.15 -6.34
CA VAL A 42 -1.03 -8.69 -6.75
C VAL A 42 -2.08 -9.79 -6.51
N GLN A 43 -1.74 -11.03 -6.85
CA GLN A 43 -2.66 -12.15 -6.70
C GLN A 43 -3.04 -12.40 -5.25
N GLN A 44 -2.08 -12.32 -4.33
CA GLN A 44 -2.35 -12.49 -2.91
C GLN A 44 -3.31 -11.44 -2.39
N VAL A 45 -3.07 -10.18 -2.73
CA VAL A 45 -3.95 -9.09 -2.32
C VAL A 45 -5.35 -9.27 -2.92
N TYR A 46 -5.40 -9.63 -4.20
CA TYR A 46 -6.67 -9.89 -4.88
C TYR A 46 -7.50 -10.97 -4.15
N LEU A 47 -6.86 -12.08 -3.78
CA LEU A 47 -7.57 -13.17 -3.11
C LEU A 47 -8.15 -12.75 -1.76
N PHE A 48 -7.48 -11.86 -1.04
CA PHE A 48 -8.03 -11.31 0.19
C PHE A 48 -9.18 -10.33 -0.08
N LEU A 49 -9.01 -9.44 -1.05
CA LEU A 49 -9.97 -8.38 -1.31
C LEU A 49 -11.26 -8.89 -1.95
N VAL A 50 -11.18 -9.89 -2.80
CA VAL A 50 -12.35 -10.40 -3.54
C VAL A 50 -13.41 -11.00 -2.62
N GLN A 51 -13.03 -11.36 -1.40
CA GLN A 51 -13.97 -11.90 -0.42
C GLN A 51 -14.95 -10.85 0.10
N LYS A 52 -14.56 -9.58 0.07
CA LYS A 52 -15.38 -8.48 0.63
C LYS A 52 -15.70 -7.39 -0.38
N PHE A 53 -14.93 -7.28 -1.44
CA PHE A 53 -15.05 -6.19 -2.40
C PHE A 53 -15.17 -6.73 -3.82
N ASN A 54 -15.88 -6.00 -4.65
CA ASN A 54 -15.98 -6.31 -6.07
C ASN A 54 -14.76 -5.72 -6.79
N VAL A 55 -13.70 -6.52 -6.89
CA VAL A 55 -12.43 -6.07 -7.49
C VAL A 55 -11.99 -7.02 -8.60
N THR A 56 -11.18 -6.50 -9.52
CA THR A 56 -10.51 -7.31 -10.54
C THR A 56 -9.01 -7.34 -10.24
N LEU A 57 -8.33 -8.32 -10.81
CA LEU A 57 -6.87 -8.41 -10.67
C LEU A 57 -6.20 -7.13 -11.18
N LYS A 58 -6.71 -6.58 -12.28
CA LYS A 58 -6.19 -5.35 -12.88
C LYS A 58 -6.35 -4.16 -11.94
N SER A 59 -7.52 -4.03 -11.29
CA SER A 59 -7.75 -2.92 -10.36
C SER A 59 -6.85 -3.01 -9.13
N VAL A 60 -6.59 -4.22 -8.64
CA VAL A 60 -5.68 -4.43 -7.51
C VAL A 60 -4.25 -4.06 -7.92
N ALA A 61 -3.82 -4.46 -9.11
CA ALA A 61 -2.50 -4.10 -9.62
C ALA A 61 -2.35 -2.58 -9.70
N SER A 62 -3.38 -1.88 -10.17
CA SER A 62 -3.38 -0.42 -10.25
C SER A 62 -3.28 0.23 -8.87
N MET A 63 -4.00 -0.30 -7.88
CA MET A 63 -3.95 0.21 -6.51
C MET A 63 -2.55 0.07 -5.91
N LEU A 64 -1.95 -1.09 -6.04
CA LEU A 64 -0.60 -1.32 -5.53
C LEU A 64 0.44 -0.44 -6.25
N GLY A 65 0.28 -0.27 -7.56
CA GLY A 65 1.15 0.61 -8.34
C GLY A 65 1.06 2.06 -7.88
N ILE A 66 -0.14 2.53 -7.58
CA ILE A 66 -0.36 3.89 -7.08
C ILE A 66 0.27 4.06 -5.70
N ILE A 67 0.08 3.10 -4.80
CA ILE A 67 0.69 3.15 -3.47
C ILE A 67 2.22 3.20 -3.59
N ALA A 68 2.79 2.35 -4.44
CA ALA A 68 4.23 2.31 -4.65
C ALA A 68 4.77 3.62 -5.22
N ALA A 69 4.09 4.17 -6.23
CA ALA A 69 4.56 5.35 -6.95
C ALA A 69 4.29 6.65 -6.21
N LYS A 70 3.12 6.79 -5.60
CA LYS A 70 2.69 8.07 -5.03
C LYS A 70 2.90 8.21 -3.54
N LEU A 71 2.74 7.13 -2.77
CA LEU A 71 2.95 7.21 -1.33
C LEU A 71 4.40 6.99 -0.92
N GLY A 72 5.14 6.21 -1.69
CA GLY A 72 6.55 5.98 -1.41
C GLY A 72 6.82 5.04 -0.24
N ILE A 73 5.81 4.30 0.20
CA ILE A 73 5.93 3.40 1.36
C ILE A 73 6.25 1.95 0.98
N LEU A 74 6.25 1.65 -0.31
CA LEU A 74 6.50 0.29 -0.80
C LEU A 74 7.77 0.21 -1.63
N SER A 75 8.48 -0.91 -1.47
CA SER A 75 9.50 -1.34 -2.41
C SER A 75 8.86 -2.30 -3.40
N VAL A 76 9.28 -2.27 -4.65
CA VAL A 76 8.81 -3.21 -5.67
C VAL A 76 10.00 -4.00 -6.17
N ARG A 77 9.88 -5.32 -6.17
CA ARG A 77 10.92 -6.23 -6.62
C ARG A 77 10.35 -7.17 -7.67
N ARG A 78 11.10 -7.42 -8.72
CA ARG A 78 10.76 -8.40 -9.75
C ARG A 78 11.87 -9.43 -9.83
N GLU A 79 11.49 -10.70 -9.77
CA GLU A 79 12.47 -11.79 -9.78
C GLU A 79 12.85 -12.21 -11.20
N HIS A 80 11.91 -12.07 -12.15
CA HIS A 80 12.13 -12.42 -13.55
C HIS A 80 11.50 -11.38 -14.46
N ASP A 81 12.02 -11.26 -15.67
CA ASP A 81 11.45 -10.37 -16.67
C ASP A 81 10.02 -10.78 -16.99
N GLY A 82 9.11 -9.83 -16.96
CA GLY A 82 7.70 -10.07 -17.23
C GLY A 82 6.89 -10.54 -16.05
N ASP A 83 7.50 -10.84 -14.91
CA ASP A 83 6.78 -11.22 -13.70
C ASP A 83 6.08 -10.02 -13.11
N LEU A 84 4.94 -10.29 -12.45
CA LEU A 84 4.28 -9.29 -11.61
C LEU A 84 5.16 -9.04 -10.40
N GLY A 85 5.22 -7.76 -9.98
CA GLY A 85 6.10 -7.37 -8.89
C GLY A 85 5.70 -7.96 -7.54
N ILE A 86 6.69 -8.06 -6.68
CA ILE A 86 6.48 -8.31 -5.26
C ILE A 86 6.56 -6.95 -4.57
N TYR A 87 5.49 -6.59 -3.87
CA TYR A 87 5.38 -5.31 -3.16
C TYR A 87 5.68 -5.54 -1.69
N GLU A 88 6.59 -4.76 -1.15
CA GLU A 88 7.01 -4.91 0.24
C GLU A 88 6.87 -3.58 0.97
N LEU A 89 6.22 -3.61 2.12
CA LEU A 89 6.12 -2.42 2.96
C LEU A 89 7.49 -2.11 3.56
N LYS A 90 7.98 -0.90 3.33
CA LYS A 90 9.27 -0.48 3.87
C LYS A 90 9.24 -0.48 5.39
N PRO A 91 10.22 -1.11 6.06
CA PRO A 91 10.20 -1.23 7.53
C PRO A 91 10.06 0.09 8.27
N GLN A 92 10.64 1.16 7.74
CA GLN A 92 10.59 2.47 8.39
C GLN A 92 9.19 3.10 8.41
N TYR A 93 8.24 2.56 7.61
CA TYR A 93 6.88 3.10 7.54
C TYR A 93 5.84 2.19 8.19
N VAL A 94 6.24 1.06 8.78
CA VAL A 94 5.32 0.14 9.44
C VAL A 94 4.55 0.84 10.56
N ALA A 95 5.25 1.56 11.43
CA ALA A 95 4.61 2.26 12.54
C ALA A 95 3.63 3.33 12.04
N LEU A 96 4.01 4.08 11.01
CA LEU A 96 3.16 5.11 10.42
C LEU A 96 1.87 4.50 9.86
N VAL A 97 1.98 3.46 9.06
CA VAL A 97 0.82 2.81 8.43
C VAL A 97 -0.07 2.19 9.50
N THR A 98 0.52 1.56 10.52
CA THR A 98 -0.23 0.98 11.65
C THR A 98 -1.10 2.05 12.31
N ARG A 99 -0.52 3.22 12.59
CA ARG A 99 -1.25 4.32 13.21
C ARG A 99 -2.38 4.83 12.32
N LEU A 100 -2.11 4.99 11.03
CA LEU A 100 -3.09 5.51 10.08
C LEU A 100 -4.30 4.60 9.92
N VAL A 101 -4.09 3.29 9.82
CA VAL A 101 -5.22 2.35 9.67
C VAL A 101 -6.00 2.22 10.96
N ALA A 102 -5.38 2.44 12.11
CA ALA A 102 -6.05 2.38 13.40
C ALA A 102 -6.99 3.58 13.61
N THR A 103 -6.71 4.72 12.99
CA THR A 103 -7.49 5.94 13.14
C THR A 103 -8.55 6.15 12.06
N ASN A 104 -8.58 5.32 11.05
CA ASN A 104 -9.53 5.48 9.94
C ASN A 104 -10.60 4.39 9.89
#